data_d0a98b0ccba8fe5e8d5a8d560701a730
#
_entry.id   d0a98b0ccba8fe5e8d5a8d560701a730
#
_cell.length_a   1.000
_cell.length_b   1.000
_cell.length_c   1.000
_cell.angle_alpha   90.00
_cell.angle_beta   90.00
_cell.angle_gamma   90.00
#
_symmetry.space_group_name_H-M   'P 1'
#
loop_
_entity.id
_entity.type
_entity.pdbx_description
1 polymer ?
#
loop_
_entity_poly.entity_id
_entity_poly.type
_entity_poly.pdbx_seq_one_letter_code
_entity_poly.pdbx_strand_id
1 'polypeptide(L)'
;MHNPKANYKFLGIQFSLICQGRFVKAVFPVACIVVCMTAVNAQIPSSPSPQPSAQPSPVTQPQTISPAPAIDRNESERSDLLTGGHVEVADFVPNEPNIRLTLNVPSFRLTLWQNGKEVKSYFIGVGLKEHPIYIGDREAREIIWNPAWIPPPSDWVLEMKGVTPGEVIKASDPRNPLGKMKIPLGGHYLIHQARGMADVGNLVSHGCVRMPRPDLYDLADKIIAARNAPVSRKRIAAAKRTQKMLVVRLDEPVPVDINYDTLVVEDGVLHIYPDVYDRGTNRPAQLRAELQAANIDVSNLKDDTLRKMLRKVSRRTQFVVEKSSIEQGRALVDGHVLPLIPKRQKVVSKAVGNRQ
;
A
#
# COMPACT_ATOMS: atom_id res chain seq x y z
N MET A 1 57.18 10.40 -9.75
CA MET A 1 57.23 11.16 -11.02
C MET A 1 55.89 10.99 -11.75
N HIS A 2 55.29 12.12 -12.11
CA HIS A 2 54.09 12.29 -12.97
C HIS A 2 52.73 11.93 -12.39
N ASN A 3 52.09 12.99 -11.96
CA ASN A 3 50.66 13.16 -11.68
C ASN A 3 49.99 13.79 -12.93
N PRO A 4 48.88 13.29 -13.47
CA PRO A 4 48.05 14.09 -14.37
C PRO A 4 46.79 14.62 -13.67
N LYS A 5 46.65 15.91 -13.75
CA LYS A 5 45.53 16.75 -13.37
C LYS A 5 44.29 16.44 -14.24
N ALA A 6 43.14 16.18 -13.63
CA ALA A 6 41.86 16.11 -14.32
C ALA A 6 41.22 17.52 -14.39
N ASN A 7 41.01 18.01 -15.62
CA ASN A 7 40.29 19.24 -15.92
C ASN A 7 38.77 18.96 -16.00
N TYR A 8 37.98 19.57 -15.14
CA TYR A 8 36.54 19.65 -15.33
C TYR A 8 36.19 20.96 -16.06
N LYS A 9 35.64 20.85 -17.28
CA LYS A 9 34.99 21.95 -17.99
C LYS A 9 33.53 22.06 -17.54
N PHE A 10 33.18 23.19 -16.94
CA PHE A 10 31.80 23.64 -16.74
C PHE A 10 31.26 24.18 -18.07
N LEU A 11 30.18 23.58 -18.57
CA LEU A 11 29.36 24.18 -19.65
C LEU A 11 28.30 25.07 -18.98
N GLY A 12 28.46 26.38 -19.15
CA GLY A 12 27.43 27.37 -18.80
C GLY A 12 26.35 27.41 -19.88
N ILE A 13 25.09 27.24 -19.47
CA ILE A 13 23.92 27.50 -20.31
C ILE A 13 23.47 28.93 -20.04
N GLN A 14 23.61 29.80 -21.05
CA GLN A 14 23.06 31.17 -21.04
C GLN A 14 21.59 31.11 -21.44
N PHE A 15 20.70 31.56 -20.57
CA PHE A 15 19.35 31.95 -20.93
C PHE A 15 19.30 33.46 -21.25
N SER A 16 18.98 33.79 -22.51
CA SER A 16 18.73 35.13 -22.95
C SER A 16 17.26 35.48 -22.70
N LEU A 17 16.99 36.37 -21.74
CA LEU A 17 15.68 37.02 -21.61
C LEU A 17 15.82 38.43 -22.22
N ILE A 18 15.09 38.66 -23.30
CA ILE A 18 14.90 39.99 -23.87
C ILE A 18 13.77 40.67 -23.09
N CYS A 19 14.09 41.71 -22.35
CA CYS A 19 13.09 42.63 -21.83
C CYS A 19 13.57 44.07 -22.05
N GLN A 20 12.85 44.80 -22.89
CA GLN A 20 13.10 46.21 -23.17
C GLN A 20 12.71 47.09 -21.97
N GLY A 21 13.54 48.04 -21.63
CA GLY A 21 13.06 49.29 -21.07
C GLY A 21 13.67 49.78 -19.76
N ARG A 22 14.52 50.81 -19.91
CA ARG A 22 14.91 51.86 -18.95
C ARG A 22 16.00 51.58 -17.92
N PHE A 23 17.17 52.15 -18.23
CA PHE A 23 18.31 52.36 -17.34
C PHE A 23 17.94 53.30 -16.18
N VAL A 24 18.18 52.87 -14.97
CA VAL A 24 18.46 53.73 -13.81
C VAL A 24 19.72 53.22 -13.16
N LYS A 25 20.79 54.03 -13.22
CA LYS A 25 22.05 53.78 -12.51
C LYS A 25 21.85 54.18 -11.04
N ALA A 26 21.91 53.20 -10.14
CA ALA A 26 22.11 53.45 -8.72
C ALA A 26 23.48 52.88 -8.33
N VAL A 27 24.37 53.80 -7.93
CA VAL A 27 25.69 53.50 -7.35
C VAL A 27 25.49 53.34 -5.85
N PHE A 28 25.83 52.18 -5.33
CA PHE A 28 25.94 51.98 -3.89
C PHE A 28 27.41 51.75 -3.50
N PRO A 29 27.91 52.43 -2.46
CA PRO A 29 29.28 52.28 -2.00
C PRO A 29 29.43 50.97 -1.17
N VAL A 30 30.55 50.29 -1.41
CA VAL A 30 31.01 49.16 -0.64
C VAL A 30 31.54 49.65 0.71
N ALA A 31 30.84 49.36 1.80
CA ALA A 31 31.35 49.54 3.14
C ALA A 31 31.96 48.22 3.61
N CYS A 32 33.29 48.19 3.75
CA CYS A 32 34.02 47.10 4.44
C CYS A 32 33.69 47.16 5.95
N ILE A 33 33.01 46.17 6.44
CA ILE A 33 32.88 45.93 7.88
C ILE A 33 33.87 44.81 8.26
N VAL A 34 34.95 45.21 8.91
CA VAL A 34 35.88 44.31 9.62
C VAL A 34 35.20 43.92 10.94
N VAL A 35 34.79 42.66 11.05
CA VAL A 35 34.30 42.14 12.31
C VAL A 35 35.45 41.48 13.06
N CYS A 36 35.86 42.14 14.17
CA CYS A 36 36.80 41.57 15.15
C CYS A 36 36.14 40.37 15.85
N MET A 37 36.68 39.18 15.66
CA MET A 37 36.32 38.01 16.44
C MET A 37 36.97 38.09 17.82
N THR A 38 36.18 38.40 18.85
CA THR A 38 36.52 38.15 20.24
C THR A 38 36.05 36.72 20.59
N ALA A 39 36.99 35.84 20.87
CA ALA A 39 36.72 34.48 21.35
C ALA A 39 36.11 34.57 22.76
N VAL A 40 34.83 34.24 22.88
CA VAL A 40 34.15 33.97 24.14
C VAL A 40 34.22 32.45 24.37
N ASN A 41 34.99 32.05 25.37
CA ASN A 41 35.07 30.69 25.86
C ASN A 41 33.76 30.35 26.59
N ALA A 42 32.78 29.76 25.90
CA ALA A 42 31.59 29.21 26.54
C ALA A 42 31.85 27.75 26.86
N GLN A 43 31.96 27.45 28.17
CA GLN A 43 31.97 26.08 28.67
C GLN A 43 30.63 25.39 28.31
N ILE A 44 30.72 24.31 27.58
CA ILE A 44 29.61 23.41 27.29
C ILE A 44 29.31 22.62 28.59
N PRO A 45 28.08 22.67 29.12
CA PRO A 45 27.72 21.78 30.21
C PRO A 45 27.67 20.33 29.69
N SER A 46 28.42 19.45 30.34
CA SER A 46 28.44 18.02 30.08
C SER A 46 27.04 17.43 30.25
N SER A 47 26.52 16.82 29.20
CA SER A 47 25.29 16.02 29.22
C SER A 47 25.48 14.83 30.22
N PRO A 48 24.47 14.49 31.02
CA PRO A 48 24.54 13.31 31.88
C PRO A 48 24.59 12.05 31.04
N SER A 49 25.50 11.15 31.36
CA SER A 49 25.62 9.81 30.81
C SER A 49 24.28 9.06 30.90
N PRO A 50 23.88 8.27 29.89
CA PRO A 50 22.70 7.42 30.00
C PRO A 50 22.93 6.36 31.08
N GLN A 51 22.02 6.27 32.05
CA GLN A 51 21.97 5.18 33.01
C GLN A 51 21.79 3.85 32.28
N PRO A 52 22.38 2.75 32.70
CA PRO A 52 22.16 1.44 32.14
C PRO A 52 20.70 1.02 32.34
N SER A 53 20.05 0.70 31.25
CA SER A 53 18.70 0.15 31.19
C SER A 53 18.60 -1.10 32.07
N ALA A 54 17.50 -1.18 32.80
CA ALA A 54 17.13 -2.30 33.66
C ALA A 54 17.26 -3.65 32.91
N GLN A 55 17.83 -4.61 33.63
CA GLN A 55 17.95 -6.00 33.20
C GLN A 55 16.57 -6.58 32.90
N PRO A 56 16.42 -7.39 31.85
CA PRO A 56 15.18 -8.12 31.62
C PRO A 56 14.96 -9.14 32.74
N SER A 57 13.75 -9.17 33.28
CA SER A 57 13.27 -10.18 34.22
C SER A 57 13.47 -11.58 33.67
N PRO A 58 13.76 -12.59 34.52
CA PRO A 58 14.00 -13.95 34.04
C PRO A 58 12.75 -14.53 33.41
N VAL A 59 12.95 -15.07 32.21
CA VAL A 59 11.94 -15.86 31.46
C VAL A 59 11.60 -17.07 32.33
N THR A 60 10.34 -17.17 32.75
CA THR A 60 9.78 -18.32 33.43
C THR A 60 9.81 -19.50 32.45
N GLN A 61 10.52 -20.56 32.79
CA GLN A 61 10.55 -21.81 32.04
C GLN A 61 9.14 -22.43 31.98
N PRO A 62 8.75 -23.08 30.86
CA PRO A 62 7.50 -23.80 30.81
C PRO A 62 7.52 -24.97 31.77
N GLN A 63 6.54 -25.03 32.67
CA GLN A 63 6.30 -26.14 33.56
C GLN A 63 5.94 -27.37 32.76
N THR A 64 6.69 -28.44 33.01
CA THR A 64 6.42 -29.79 32.50
C THR A 64 5.09 -30.28 33.07
N ILE A 65 4.11 -30.48 32.21
CA ILE A 65 2.81 -31.08 32.57
C ILE A 65 3.06 -32.58 32.73
N SER A 66 2.85 -33.09 33.93
CA SER A 66 2.83 -34.57 34.22
C SER A 66 1.71 -35.23 33.42
N PRO A 67 1.94 -36.46 32.91
CA PRO A 67 0.90 -37.19 32.21
C PRO A 67 -0.20 -37.65 33.19
N ALA A 68 -1.46 -37.50 32.75
CA ALA A 68 -2.64 -38.03 33.45
C ALA A 68 -2.63 -39.57 33.47
N PRO A 69 -3.26 -40.20 34.48
CA PRO A 69 -3.22 -41.64 34.65
C PRO A 69 -3.99 -42.37 33.55
N ALA A 70 -3.45 -43.50 33.16
CA ALA A 70 -4.02 -44.42 32.18
C ALA A 70 -5.40 -44.90 32.61
N ILE A 71 -6.38 -44.77 31.74
CA ILE A 71 -7.68 -45.41 31.87
C ILE A 71 -7.58 -46.82 31.30
N ASP A 72 -7.86 -47.80 32.18
CA ASP A 72 -7.91 -49.23 31.92
C ASP A 72 -8.98 -49.56 30.85
N ARG A 73 -8.59 -50.24 29.78
CA ARG A 73 -9.50 -50.75 28.76
C ARG A 73 -9.94 -52.11 29.14
N ASN A 74 -11.16 -52.22 29.55
CA ASN A 74 -11.83 -53.52 29.52
C ASN A 74 -12.47 -53.70 28.14
N GLU A 75 -11.91 -54.61 27.34
CA GLU A 75 -12.54 -55.17 26.17
C GLU A 75 -13.59 -56.17 26.61
N SER A 76 -14.84 -55.95 26.21
CA SER A 76 -15.77 -57.05 25.88
C SER A 76 -17.05 -56.51 25.27
N GLU A 77 -17.37 -57.06 24.08
CA GLU A 77 -18.68 -57.23 23.47
C GLU A 77 -19.44 -56.00 22.92
N ARG A 78 -19.50 -55.82 21.59
CA ARG A 78 -20.52 -56.37 20.70
C ARG A 78 -20.32 -55.96 19.25
N SER A 79 -20.16 -56.96 18.41
CA SER A 79 -20.47 -56.86 16.98
C SER A 79 -21.95 -56.62 16.79
N ASP A 80 -22.29 -55.71 15.94
CA ASP A 80 -23.28 -55.69 14.87
C ASP A 80 -23.85 -54.28 14.64
N LEU A 81 -23.50 -53.74 13.53
CA LEU A 81 -24.40 -53.11 12.56
C LEU A 81 -23.59 -52.26 11.57
N LEU A 82 -23.18 -52.94 10.50
CA LEU A 82 -22.74 -52.32 9.26
C LEU A 82 -23.93 -51.62 8.63
N THR A 83 -23.96 -50.30 8.68
CA THR A 83 -24.60 -49.46 7.67
C THR A 83 -23.71 -48.25 7.42
N GLY A 84 -23.14 -48.23 6.21
CA GLY A 84 -22.24 -47.17 5.75
C GLY A 84 -22.97 -45.84 5.66
N GLY A 85 -22.69 -45.00 6.64
CA GLY A 85 -22.86 -43.59 6.52
C GLY A 85 -21.47 -43.00 6.27
N HIS A 86 -21.18 -42.55 5.06
CA HIS A 86 -20.08 -41.60 4.82
C HIS A 86 -20.43 -40.36 5.64
N VAL A 87 -19.84 -40.26 6.81
CA VAL A 87 -19.72 -38.95 7.46
C VAL A 87 -18.70 -38.21 6.62
N GLU A 88 -19.17 -37.38 5.70
CA GLU A 88 -18.33 -36.28 5.18
C GLU A 88 -17.81 -35.56 6.41
N VAL A 89 -16.56 -35.78 6.72
CA VAL A 89 -15.81 -34.84 7.59
C VAL A 89 -15.81 -33.57 6.80
N ALA A 90 -16.77 -32.68 7.11
CA ALA A 90 -16.73 -31.31 6.65
C ALA A 90 -15.34 -30.81 7.04
N ASP A 91 -14.47 -30.58 6.06
CA ASP A 91 -13.20 -29.94 6.27
C ASP A 91 -13.47 -28.68 7.11
N PHE A 92 -12.96 -28.69 8.35
CA PHE A 92 -13.02 -27.53 9.22
C PHE A 92 -12.16 -26.45 8.57
N VAL A 93 -12.77 -25.74 7.63
CA VAL A 93 -12.19 -24.50 7.10
C VAL A 93 -12.23 -23.52 8.27
N PRO A 94 -11.07 -23.10 8.80
CA PRO A 94 -11.03 -22.07 9.82
C PRO A 94 -11.93 -20.94 9.36
N ASN A 95 -12.81 -20.45 10.23
CA ASN A 95 -13.84 -19.47 9.94
C ASN A 95 -13.23 -18.24 9.25
N GLU A 96 -13.08 -18.31 7.92
CA GLU A 96 -12.55 -17.20 7.14
C GLU A 96 -13.46 -16.00 7.37
N PRO A 97 -12.89 -14.82 7.64
CA PRO A 97 -13.71 -13.65 7.89
C PRO A 97 -14.62 -13.44 6.68
N ASN A 98 -15.94 -13.30 6.95
CA ASN A 98 -16.97 -13.10 5.93
C ASN A 98 -16.59 -12.01 4.91
N ILE A 99 -15.79 -11.02 5.34
CA ILE A 99 -15.29 -9.94 4.49
C ILE A 99 -13.84 -9.61 4.87
N ARG A 100 -12.97 -9.45 3.88
CA ARG A 100 -11.59 -9.01 4.07
C ARG A 100 -11.13 -8.12 2.91
N LEU A 101 -10.10 -7.33 3.14
CA LEU A 101 -9.40 -6.57 2.12
C LEU A 101 -7.99 -7.13 1.95
N THR A 102 -7.53 -7.23 0.73
CA THR A 102 -6.10 -7.43 0.43
C THR A 102 -5.60 -6.24 -0.37
N LEU A 103 -4.40 -5.77 -0.06
CA LEU A 103 -3.75 -4.70 -0.76
C LEU A 103 -2.38 -5.16 -1.22
N ASN A 104 -2.19 -5.32 -2.52
CA ASN A 104 -0.87 -5.60 -3.06
C ASN A 104 -0.24 -4.31 -3.61
N VAL A 105 0.83 -3.85 -2.95
CA VAL A 105 1.50 -2.57 -3.24
C VAL A 105 2.07 -2.52 -4.67
N PRO A 106 2.83 -3.53 -5.16
CA PRO A 106 3.38 -3.52 -6.51
C PRO A 106 2.35 -3.46 -7.63
N SER A 107 1.16 -4.04 -7.42
CA SER A 107 0.07 -4.01 -8.40
C SER A 107 -0.80 -2.75 -8.31
N PHE A 108 -0.61 -1.90 -7.29
CA PHE A 108 -1.49 -0.77 -6.96
C PHE A 108 -2.96 -1.16 -6.90
N ARG A 109 -3.25 -2.34 -6.32
CA ARG A 109 -4.59 -2.91 -6.25
C ARG A 109 -5.00 -3.17 -4.81
N LEU A 110 -6.24 -2.79 -4.48
CA LEU A 110 -6.95 -3.17 -3.27
C LEU A 110 -8.14 -4.03 -3.69
N THR A 111 -8.24 -5.23 -3.15
CA THR A 111 -9.30 -6.19 -3.48
C THR A 111 -10.18 -6.43 -2.27
N LEU A 112 -11.48 -6.36 -2.48
CA LEU A 112 -12.52 -6.72 -1.51
C LEU A 112 -12.92 -8.16 -1.77
N TRP A 113 -12.82 -8.98 -0.73
CA TRP A 113 -13.24 -10.38 -0.72
C TRP A 113 -14.46 -10.54 0.18
N GLN A 114 -15.39 -11.41 -0.20
CA GLN A 114 -16.51 -11.83 0.64
C GLN A 114 -16.73 -13.33 0.46
N ASN A 115 -16.79 -14.07 1.56
CA ASN A 115 -16.94 -15.52 1.58
C ASN A 115 -15.90 -16.23 0.67
N GLY A 116 -14.63 -15.81 0.76
CA GLY A 116 -13.54 -16.35 -0.04
C GLY A 116 -13.52 -15.98 -1.53
N LYS A 117 -14.51 -15.21 -2.02
CA LYS A 117 -14.61 -14.80 -3.43
C LYS A 117 -14.27 -13.33 -3.61
N GLU A 118 -13.55 -13.02 -4.70
CA GLU A 118 -13.36 -11.62 -5.11
C GLU A 118 -14.70 -10.97 -5.44
N VAL A 119 -15.02 -9.87 -4.75
CA VAL A 119 -16.19 -9.04 -5.04
C VAL A 119 -15.82 -7.94 -6.01
N LYS A 120 -14.70 -7.28 -5.74
CA LYS A 120 -14.21 -6.19 -6.58
C LYS A 120 -12.79 -5.80 -6.23
N SER A 121 -12.02 -5.46 -7.27
CA SER A 121 -10.72 -4.82 -7.16
C SER A 121 -10.80 -3.34 -7.52
N TYR A 122 -9.97 -2.54 -6.82
CA TYR A 122 -9.86 -1.09 -6.99
C TYR A 122 -8.41 -0.70 -7.23
N PHE A 123 -8.19 0.25 -8.13
CA PHE A 123 -6.87 0.81 -8.32
C PHE A 123 -6.62 1.96 -7.35
N ILE A 124 -5.43 1.98 -6.76
CA ILE A 124 -5.04 2.87 -5.68
C ILE A 124 -3.71 3.57 -5.97
N GLY A 125 -3.43 4.63 -5.22
CA GLY A 125 -2.08 5.16 -5.02
C GLY A 125 -1.59 4.81 -3.62
N VAL A 126 -0.29 4.72 -3.43
CA VAL A 126 0.33 4.31 -2.16
C VAL A 126 1.42 5.29 -1.70
N GLY A 127 2.07 4.98 -0.60
CA GLY A 127 3.17 5.76 -0.06
C GLY A 127 4.37 5.88 -0.99
N LEU A 128 5.11 6.98 -0.85
CA LEU A 128 6.43 7.17 -1.47
C LEU A 128 7.42 6.12 -0.97
N LYS A 129 8.56 5.95 -1.64
CA LYS A 129 9.63 5.04 -1.18
C LYS A 129 10.19 5.44 0.17
N GLU A 130 10.30 6.74 0.40
CA GLU A 130 10.78 7.36 1.64
C GLU A 130 9.74 7.26 2.77
N HIS A 131 8.48 7.06 2.42
CA HIS A 131 7.35 6.91 3.31
C HIS A 131 6.48 5.73 2.89
N PRO A 132 6.99 4.50 2.89
CA PRO A 132 6.25 3.34 2.41
C PRO A 132 5.07 3.03 3.33
N ILE A 133 4.03 2.42 2.75
CA ILE A 133 3.00 1.80 3.58
C ILE A 133 3.60 0.59 4.30
N TYR A 134 3.21 0.40 5.54
CA TYR A 134 3.63 -0.78 6.32
C TYR A 134 2.97 -2.05 5.77
N ILE A 135 3.76 -3.09 5.54
CA ILE A 135 3.31 -4.41 5.10
C ILE A 135 2.93 -5.25 6.32
N GLY A 136 1.86 -6.01 6.21
CA GLY A 136 1.32 -6.88 7.24
C GLY A 136 -0.15 -6.60 7.55
N ASP A 137 -0.66 -7.30 8.55
CA ASP A 137 -2.06 -7.28 8.93
C ASP A 137 -2.47 -5.96 9.57
N ARG A 138 -3.65 -5.50 9.18
CA ARG A 138 -4.33 -4.31 9.68
C ARG A 138 -5.81 -4.62 9.84
N GLU A 139 -6.53 -3.66 10.41
CA GLU A 139 -7.97 -3.75 10.58
C GLU A 139 -8.63 -2.41 10.31
N ALA A 140 -9.76 -2.46 9.59
CA ALA A 140 -10.66 -1.32 9.46
C ALA A 140 -11.82 -1.47 10.45
N ARG A 141 -11.91 -0.55 11.42
CA ARG A 141 -12.92 -0.59 12.50
C ARG A 141 -14.02 0.44 12.34
N GLU A 142 -13.80 1.41 11.47
CA GLU A 142 -14.77 2.50 11.25
C GLU A 142 -14.59 3.13 9.87
N ILE A 143 -15.65 3.78 9.39
CA ILE A 143 -15.68 4.58 8.17
C ILE A 143 -16.10 5.98 8.54
N ILE A 144 -15.34 6.99 8.12
CA ILE A 144 -15.55 8.38 8.51
C ILE A 144 -15.76 9.26 7.29
N TRP A 145 -16.96 9.79 7.11
CA TRP A 145 -17.26 10.84 6.14
C TRP A 145 -16.92 12.22 6.68
N ASN A 146 -16.44 13.09 5.81
CA ASN A 146 -16.03 14.46 6.13
C ASN A 146 -15.11 14.53 7.37
N PRO A 147 -14.01 13.76 7.38
CA PRO A 147 -13.11 13.68 8.51
C PRO A 147 -12.37 15.00 8.73
N ALA A 148 -12.18 15.37 9.99
CA ALA A 148 -11.10 16.31 10.30
C ALA A 148 -9.74 15.61 10.11
N TRP A 149 -8.74 16.38 9.74
CA TRP A 149 -7.36 15.93 9.70
C TRP A 149 -6.59 16.46 10.92
N ILE A 150 -5.90 15.60 11.59
CA ILE A 150 -4.95 15.96 12.65
C ILE A 150 -3.58 15.61 12.11
N PRO A 151 -2.76 16.62 11.75
CA PRO A 151 -1.43 16.40 11.22
C PRO A 151 -0.56 15.66 12.23
N PRO A 152 0.13 14.57 11.84
CA PRO A 152 1.01 13.85 12.75
C PRO A 152 2.28 14.67 13.04
N PRO A 153 3.00 14.38 14.15
CA PRO A 153 4.28 15.00 14.46
C PRO A 153 5.41 14.38 13.62
N SER A 154 5.39 14.68 12.32
CA SER A 154 6.34 14.15 11.34
C SER A 154 7.03 15.28 10.61
N ASP A 155 8.30 15.09 10.19
CA ASP A 155 9.12 16.11 9.53
C ASP A 155 8.45 16.72 8.30
N TRP A 156 7.80 15.89 7.48
CA TRP A 156 7.08 16.35 6.29
C TRP A 156 5.91 17.30 6.61
N VAL A 157 5.33 17.24 7.83
CA VAL A 157 4.30 18.17 8.28
C VAL A 157 4.91 19.51 8.66
N LEU A 158 6.11 19.50 9.26
CA LEU A 158 6.82 20.72 9.63
C LEU A 158 7.21 21.55 8.41
N GLU A 159 7.39 20.90 7.25
CA GLU A 159 7.66 21.57 5.96
C GLU A 159 6.39 22.18 5.31
N MET A 160 5.19 21.82 5.78
CA MET A 160 3.93 22.32 5.24
C MET A 160 3.63 23.74 5.74
N LYS A 161 3.46 24.69 4.81
CA LYS A 161 3.09 26.07 5.16
C LYS A 161 1.71 26.12 5.81
N GLY A 162 1.63 26.76 6.98
CA GLY A 162 0.38 27.03 7.69
C GLY A 162 -0.29 25.77 8.24
N VAL A 163 0.48 24.71 8.51
CA VAL A 163 0.02 23.48 9.16
C VAL A 163 0.88 23.23 10.39
N THR A 164 0.22 22.98 11.52
CA THR A 164 0.89 22.67 12.79
C THR A 164 0.56 21.25 13.22
N PRO A 165 1.53 20.41 13.62
CA PRO A 165 1.26 19.09 14.16
C PRO A 165 0.26 19.15 15.32
N GLY A 166 -0.73 18.25 15.31
CA GLY A 166 -1.77 18.16 16.35
C GLY A 166 -2.93 19.14 16.20
N GLU A 167 -2.87 20.15 15.32
CA GLU A 167 -4.04 21.01 15.07
C GLU A 167 -5.21 20.22 14.47
N VAL A 168 -6.44 20.68 14.68
CA VAL A 168 -7.64 20.06 14.10
C VAL A 168 -8.04 20.82 12.85
N ILE A 169 -7.71 20.28 11.68
CA ILE A 169 -8.07 20.86 10.38
C ILE A 169 -9.40 20.25 9.93
N LYS A 170 -10.44 21.11 9.87
CA LYS A 170 -11.82 20.70 9.56
C LYS A 170 -11.93 20.14 8.13
N ALA A 171 -12.97 19.36 7.86
CA ALA A 171 -13.25 18.80 6.52
C ALA A 171 -13.50 19.86 5.43
N SER A 172 -13.92 21.07 5.83
CA SER A 172 -14.13 22.20 4.90
C SER A 172 -12.88 23.02 4.62
N ASP A 173 -11.80 22.81 5.38
CA ASP A 173 -10.54 23.54 5.23
C ASP A 173 -9.78 22.99 4.01
N PRO A 174 -9.34 23.85 3.06
CA PRO A 174 -8.61 23.42 1.87
C PRO A 174 -7.25 22.76 2.18
N ARG A 175 -6.69 22.98 3.37
CA ARG A 175 -5.46 22.34 3.84
C ARG A 175 -5.68 20.85 4.19
N ASN A 176 -6.94 20.42 4.37
CA ASN A 176 -7.24 19.03 4.71
C ASN A 176 -7.02 18.09 3.52
N PRO A 177 -6.01 17.19 3.55
CA PRO A 177 -5.67 16.33 2.43
C PRO A 177 -6.56 15.09 2.32
N LEU A 178 -7.42 14.81 3.32
CA LEU A 178 -8.15 13.53 3.42
C LEU A 178 -9.35 13.47 2.49
N GLY A 179 -9.86 14.63 2.06
CA GLY A 179 -11.06 14.69 1.22
C GLY A 179 -12.32 14.31 1.96
N LYS A 180 -13.28 13.70 1.26
CA LYS A 180 -14.63 13.44 1.74
C LYS A 180 -14.77 12.22 2.66
N MET A 181 -13.77 11.34 2.69
CA MET A 181 -13.87 10.12 3.49
C MET A 181 -12.49 9.53 3.81
N LYS A 182 -12.38 8.90 4.98
CA LYS A 182 -11.28 8.04 5.36
C LYS A 182 -11.76 6.74 6.00
N ILE A 183 -10.95 5.70 5.87
CA ILE A 183 -11.05 4.42 6.57
C ILE A 183 -9.72 4.23 7.31
N PRO A 184 -9.67 4.39 8.65
CA PRO A 184 -8.47 4.15 9.43
C PRO A 184 -8.04 2.68 9.40
N LEU A 185 -6.72 2.44 9.29
CA LEU A 185 -6.09 1.12 9.31
C LEU A 185 -5.19 0.92 10.56
N GLY A 186 -5.23 1.86 11.50
CA GLY A 186 -4.30 1.88 12.63
C GLY A 186 -2.91 2.42 12.28
N GLY A 187 -2.08 2.72 13.30
CA GLY A 187 -0.71 3.16 13.11
C GLY A 187 -0.54 4.41 12.23
N HIS A 188 -1.51 5.31 12.21
CA HIS A 188 -1.59 6.51 11.35
C HIS A 188 -1.82 6.24 9.86
N TYR A 189 -1.97 4.99 9.42
CA TYR A 189 -2.29 4.64 8.04
C TYR A 189 -3.79 4.71 7.78
N LEU A 190 -4.14 5.23 6.62
CA LEU A 190 -5.53 5.46 6.21
C LEU A 190 -5.73 5.01 4.76
N ILE A 191 -6.93 4.55 4.42
CA ILE A 191 -7.45 4.62 3.06
C ILE A 191 -8.26 5.91 2.99
N HIS A 192 -7.94 6.82 2.06
CA HIS A 192 -8.67 8.08 1.93
C HIS A 192 -8.74 8.58 0.49
N GLN A 193 -9.51 9.64 0.27
CA GLN A 193 -9.75 10.14 -1.07
C GLN A 193 -8.46 10.60 -1.76
N ALA A 194 -8.25 10.15 -2.99
CA ALA A 194 -7.22 10.64 -3.89
C ALA A 194 -7.49 12.10 -4.30
N ARG A 195 -6.44 12.89 -4.53
CA ARG A 195 -6.56 14.26 -5.06
C ARG A 195 -7.09 14.28 -6.48
N GLY A 196 -6.76 13.24 -7.24
CA GLY A 196 -7.21 13.06 -8.62
C GLY A 196 -6.77 11.70 -9.17
N MET A 197 -7.07 11.45 -10.44
CA MET A 197 -6.66 10.21 -11.11
C MET A 197 -5.14 10.08 -11.27
N ALA A 198 -4.40 11.17 -11.16
CA ALA A 198 -2.94 11.15 -11.17
C ALA A 198 -2.33 10.47 -9.93
N ASP A 199 -3.08 10.34 -8.84
CA ASP A 199 -2.62 9.61 -7.67
C ASP A 199 -2.64 8.09 -7.91
N VAL A 200 -3.53 7.60 -8.77
CA VAL A 200 -3.78 6.18 -8.99
C VAL A 200 -2.63 5.53 -9.77
N GLY A 201 -2.12 4.41 -9.28
CA GLY A 201 -0.97 3.71 -9.87
C GLY A 201 0.37 4.43 -9.64
N ASN A 202 0.43 5.31 -8.64
CA ASN A 202 1.63 6.08 -8.35
C ASN A 202 1.96 6.09 -6.85
N LEU A 203 3.24 6.37 -6.55
CA LEU A 203 3.74 6.60 -5.21
C LEU A 203 3.52 8.10 -4.89
N VAL A 204 2.58 8.43 -3.99
CA VAL A 204 2.07 9.82 -3.88
C VAL A 204 1.76 10.30 -2.46
N SER A 205 1.93 9.46 -1.45
CA SER A 205 1.55 9.79 -0.08
C SER A 205 2.69 9.55 0.91
N HIS A 206 2.49 9.98 2.14
CA HIS A 206 3.39 9.65 3.26
C HIS A 206 2.89 8.39 3.99
N GLY A 207 2.61 7.33 3.21
CA GLY A 207 2.22 6.01 3.71
C GLY A 207 0.75 5.64 3.54
N CYS A 208 -0.17 6.62 3.36
CA CYS A 208 -1.59 6.34 3.21
C CYS A 208 -1.96 5.80 1.82
N VAL A 209 -3.08 5.08 1.77
CA VAL A 209 -3.68 4.60 0.52
C VAL A 209 -4.60 5.67 -0.07
N ARG A 210 -4.38 6.01 -1.33
CA ARG A 210 -5.17 6.98 -2.09
C ARG A 210 -6.14 6.26 -3.02
N MET A 211 -7.42 6.54 -2.89
CA MET A 211 -8.47 5.92 -3.72
C MET A 211 -9.38 6.99 -4.34
N PRO A 212 -9.77 6.85 -5.63
CA PRO A 212 -10.75 7.74 -6.25
C PRO A 212 -12.05 7.78 -5.44
N ARG A 213 -12.64 8.98 -5.29
CA ARG A 213 -13.85 9.15 -4.46
C ARG A 213 -15.00 8.20 -4.82
N PRO A 214 -15.34 7.94 -6.09
CA PRO A 214 -16.39 6.98 -6.43
C PRO A 214 -16.09 5.57 -5.94
N ASP A 215 -14.85 5.12 -6.10
CA ASP A 215 -14.40 3.79 -5.69
C ASP A 215 -14.37 3.66 -4.17
N LEU A 216 -13.92 4.71 -3.48
CA LEU A 216 -13.91 4.78 -2.02
C LEU A 216 -15.31 4.72 -1.42
N TYR A 217 -16.30 5.37 -2.07
CA TYR A 217 -17.69 5.30 -1.67
C TYR A 217 -18.30 3.93 -1.93
N ASP A 218 -18.00 3.32 -3.06
CA ASP A 218 -18.45 1.96 -3.39
C ASP A 218 -17.88 0.92 -2.43
N LEU A 219 -16.59 1.02 -2.09
CA LEU A 219 -15.95 0.17 -1.08
C LEU A 219 -16.66 0.32 0.27
N ALA A 220 -16.89 1.56 0.73
CA ALA A 220 -17.56 1.84 1.99
C ALA A 220 -18.99 1.30 2.00
N ASP A 221 -19.76 1.51 0.93
CA ASP A 221 -21.15 1.02 0.83
C ASP A 221 -21.19 -0.53 0.91
N LYS A 222 -20.20 -1.23 0.30
CA LYS A 222 -20.07 -2.70 0.37
C LYS A 222 -19.66 -3.21 1.77
N ILE A 223 -18.71 -2.54 2.42
CA ILE A 223 -18.30 -2.88 3.79
C ILE A 223 -19.51 -2.71 4.76
N ILE A 224 -20.23 -1.60 4.65
CA ILE A 224 -21.41 -1.32 5.49
C ILE A 224 -22.50 -2.40 5.28
N ALA A 225 -22.72 -2.80 4.05
CA ALA A 225 -23.70 -3.85 3.73
C ALA A 225 -23.27 -5.21 4.29
N ALA A 226 -22.00 -5.60 4.10
CA ALA A 226 -21.50 -6.89 4.57
C ALA A 226 -21.44 -7.00 6.11
N ARG A 227 -21.21 -5.88 6.81
CA ARG A 227 -21.20 -5.81 8.29
C ARG A 227 -22.55 -5.43 8.90
N ASN A 228 -23.59 -5.25 8.10
CA ASN A 228 -24.90 -4.79 8.55
C ASN A 228 -24.81 -3.57 9.51
N ALA A 229 -23.85 -2.67 9.21
CA ALA A 229 -23.52 -1.57 10.11
C ALA A 229 -24.75 -0.67 10.36
N PRO A 230 -25.02 -0.22 11.61
CA PRO A 230 -26.27 0.45 12.01
C PRO A 230 -26.32 1.90 11.52
N VAL A 231 -26.38 2.11 10.21
CA VAL A 231 -26.47 3.43 9.59
C VAL A 231 -27.50 3.46 8.47
N SER A 232 -28.40 4.44 8.49
CA SER A 232 -29.41 4.57 7.43
C SER A 232 -28.81 5.18 6.15
N ARG A 233 -29.33 4.73 5.00
CA ARG A 233 -28.99 5.31 3.68
C ARG A 233 -29.18 6.83 3.63
N LYS A 234 -30.21 7.36 4.35
CA LYS A 234 -30.48 8.81 4.45
C LYS A 234 -29.32 9.56 5.13
N ARG A 235 -28.75 9.00 6.21
CA ARG A 235 -27.58 9.60 6.90
C ARG A 235 -26.34 9.59 6.02
N ILE A 236 -26.07 8.48 5.32
CA ILE A 236 -24.93 8.38 4.38
C ILE A 236 -25.12 9.39 3.24
N ALA A 237 -26.31 9.46 2.64
CA ALA A 237 -26.60 10.41 1.57
C ALA A 237 -26.45 11.87 2.04
N ALA A 238 -26.85 12.18 3.28
CA ALA A 238 -26.64 13.50 3.89
C ALA A 238 -25.14 13.82 4.06
N ALA A 239 -24.35 12.86 4.56
CA ALA A 239 -22.91 13.03 4.72
C ALA A 239 -22.19 13.25 3.37
N LYS A 240 -22.59 12.52 2.32
CA LYS A 240 -22.05 12.70 0.95
C LYS A 240 -22.30 14.13 0.41
N ARG A 241 -23.40 14.78 0.80
CA ARG A 241 -23.79 16.14 0.33
C ARG A 241 -23.29 17.28 1.21
N THR A 242 -23.06 17.03 2.49
CA THR A 242 -22.68 18.07 3.46
C THR A 242 -21.21 18.03 3.83
N GLN A 243 -20.79 18.91 4.75
CA GLN A 243 -19.48 18.88 5.42
C GLN A 243 -19.61 18.34 6.86
N LYS A 244 -20.79 17.86 7.27
CA LYS A 244 -20.98 17.31 8.62
C LYS A 244 -20.31 15.93 8.71
N MET A 245 -19.50 15.74 9.73
CA MET A 245 -18.84 14.47 10.00
C MET A 245 -19.87 13.39 10.32
N LEU A 246 -19.67 12.20 9.74
CA LEU A 246 -20.41 11.00 10.08
C LEU A 246 -19.40 9.87 10.32
N VAL A 247 -19.42 9.31 11.51
CA VAL A 247 -18.64 8.11 11.87
C VAL A 247 -19.58 6.92 11.87
N VAL A 248 -19.21 5.87 11.16
CA VAL A 248 -19.87 4.55 11.18
C VAL A 248 -18.88 3.57 11.73
N ARG A 249 -19.11 3.10 12.95
CA ARG A 249 -18.32 2.03 13.56
C ARG A 249 -18.83 0.69 13.07
N LEU A 250 -17.90 -0.24 12.92
CA LEU A 250 -18.17 -1.62 12.54
C LEU A 250 -18.12 -2.47 13.81
N ASP A 251 -19.15 -3.27 14.05
CA ASP A 251 -19.21 -4.14 15.23
C ASP A 251 -18.07 -5.18 15.19
N GLU A 252 -17.79 -5.71 14.01
CA GLU A 252 -16.62 -6.52 13.75
C GLU A 252 -15.65 -5.78 12.81
N PRO A 253 -14.35 -5.77 13.11
CA PRO A 253 -13.35 -5.21 12.22
C PRO A 253 -13.33 -5.92 10.86
N VAL A 254 -12.96 -5.19 9.81
CA VAL A 254 -12.62 -5.80 8.52
C VAL A 254 -11.11 -6.03 8.50
N PRO A 255 -10.64 -7.28 8.40
CA PRO A 255 -9.23 -7.58 8.23
C PRO A 255 -8.70 -6.98 6.93
N VAL A 256 -7.50 -6.44 6.99
CA VAL A 256 -6.80 -5.83 5.84
C VAL A 256 -5.39 -6.38 5.80
N ASP A 257 -5.13 -7.26 4.84
CA ASP A 257 -3.80 -7.77 4.57
C ASP A 257 -3.11 -6.88 3.54
N ILE A 258 -1.96 -6.29 3.92
CA ILE A 258 -1.14 -5.44 3.05
C ILE A 258 0.13 -6.20 2.73
N ASN A 259 0.27 -6.60 1.46
CA ASN A 259 1.40 -7.37 0.98
C ASN A 259 2.24 -6.62 -0.08
N TYR A 260 3.36 -7.25 -0.46
CA TYR A 260 4.30 -6.72 -1.44
C TYR A 260 4.73 -7.81 -2.41
N ASP A 261 3.78 -8.38 -3.13
CA ASP A 261 4.01 -9.49 -4.04
C ASP A 261 4.24 -8.95 -5.47
N THR A 262 5.48 -9.02 -5.90
CA THR A 262 5.87 -8.63 -7.27
C THR A 262 5.69 -9.76 -8.29
N LEU A 263 5.56 -10.98 -7.81
CA LEU A 263 5.39 -12.19 -8.60
C LEU A 263 4.14 -12.88 -8.08
N VAL A 264 3.13 -13.04 -8.91
CA VAL A 264 1.83 -13.62 -8.53
C VAL A 264 1.37 -14.56 -9.63
N VAL A 265 0.95 -15.76 -9.27
CA VAL A 265 0.25 -16.66 -10.16
C VAL A 265 -1.21 -16.75 -9.72
N GLU A 266 -2.12 -16.27 -10.54
CA GLU A 266 -3.56 -16.22 -10.28
C GLU A 266 -4.31 -16.78 -11.49
N ASP A 267 -5.23 -17.72 -11.27
CA ASP A 267 -6.03 -18.37 -12.32
C ASP A 267 -5.20 -18.93 -13.49
N GLY A 268 -4.01 -19.45 -13.19
CA GLY A 268 -3.10 -20.02 -14.20
C GLY A 268 -2.33 -18.98 -15.02
N VAL A 269 -2.35 -17.73 -14.61
CA VAL A 269 -1.64 -16.62 -15.25
C VAL A 269 -0.56 -16.09 -14.32
N LEU A 270 0.67 -16.01 -14.80
CA LEU A 270 1.76 -15.32 -14.09
C LEU A 270 1.65 -13.82 -14.35
N HIS A 271 1.66 -13.05 -13.27
CA HIS A 271 1.81 -11.60 -13.25
C HIS A 271 3.16 -11.24 -12.65
N ILE A 272 3.96 -10.46 -13.38
CA ILE A 272 5.19 -9.85 -12.86
C ILE A 272 4.93 -8.36 -12.73
N TYR A 273 4.93 -7.86 -11.50
CA TYR A 273 4.75 -6.45 -11.17
C TYR A 273 6.10 -5.74 -10.96
N PRO A 274 6.17 -4.42 -11.07
CA PRO A 274 7.39 -3.67 -10.76
C PRO A 274 7.71 -3.71 -9.27
N ASP A 275 8.99 -3.78 -8.94
CA ASP A 275 9.48 -3.61 -7.57
C ASP A 275 9.53 -2.10 -7.23
N VAL A 276 8.35 -1.53 -6.91
CA VAL A 276 8.16 -0.08 -6.79
C VAL A 276 8.90 0.55 -5.61
N TYR A 277 9.27 -0.23 -4.59
CA TYR A 277 10.04 0.21 -3.43
C TYR A 277 11.51 -0.23 -3.48
N ASP A 278 11.98 -0.82 -4.61
CA ASP A 278 13.35 -1.31 -4.80
C ASP A 278 13.81 -2.31 -3.72
N ARG A 279 12.90 -3.22 -3.31
CA ARG A 279 13.18 -4.26 -2.30
C ARG A 279 14.00 -5.44 -2.82
N GLY A 280 14.30 -5.46 -4.11
CA GLY A 280 15.03 -6.53 -4.76
C GLY A 280 14.26 -7.85 -4.84
N THR A 281 12.93 -7.79 -5.00
CA THR A 281 12.04 -8.96 -5.06
C THR A 281 11.98 -9.59 -6.45
N ASN A 282 12.28 -8.84 -7.52
CA ASN A 282 12.24 -9.33 -8.89
C ASN A 282 13.56 -10.02 -9.28
N ARG A 283 13.79 -11.25 -8.76
CA ARG A 283 14.98 -12.05 -9.04
C ARG A 283 14.63 -13.38 -9.72
N PRO A 284 15.50 -13.92 -10.59
CA PRO A 284 15.25 -15.20 -11.27
C PRO A 284 14.94 -16.35 -10.30
N ALA A 285 15.65 -16.44 -9.18
CA ALA A 285 15.43 -17.48 -8.18
C ALA A 285 14.03 -17.38 -7.53
N GLN A 286 13.58 -16.16 -7.21
CA GLN A 286 12.25 -15.92 -6.66
C GLN A 286 11.15 -16.22 -7.68
N LEU A 287 11.34 -15.80 -8.95
CA LEU A 287 10.39 -16.13 -10.01
C LEU A 287 10.30 -17.66 -10.22
N ARG A 288 11.42 -18.36 -10.18
CA ARG A 288 11.43 -19.83 -10.27
C ARG A 288 10.69 -20.46 -9.11
N ALA A 289 10.93 -19.99 -7.87
CA ALA A 289 10.25 -20.50 -6.68
C ALA A 289 8.73 -20.26 -6.74
N GLU A 290 8.29 -19.09 -7.18
CA GLU A 290 6.87 -18.76 -7.35
C GLU A 290 6.18 -19.67 -8.37
N LEU A 291 6.83 -19.88 -9.52
CA LEU A 291 6.31 -20.80 -10.55
C LEU A 291 6.19 -22.23 -10.03
N GLN A 292 7.19 -22.71 -9.28
CA GLN A 292 7.17 -24.05 -8.65
C GLN A 292 6.06 -24.17 -7.59
N ALA A 293 5.88 -23.14 -6.75
CA ALA A 293 4.81 -23.09 -5.75
C ALA A 293 3.41 -23.14 -6.40
N ALA A 294 3.28 -22.58 -7.61
CA ALA A 294 2.06 -22.63 -8.42
C ALA A 294 1.93 -23.91 -9.26
N ASN A 295 2.77 -24.94 -9.01
CA ASN A 295 2.79 -26.19 -9.79
C ASN A 295 2.97 -25.98 -11.30
N ILE A 296 3.85 -25.05 -11.69
CA ILE A 296 4.24 -24.82 -13.08
C ILE A 296 5.57 -25.52 -13.32
N ASP A 297 5.66 -26.34 -14.38
CA ASP A 297 6.90 -26.98 -14.74
C ASP A 297 7.94 -25.97 -15.24
N VAL A 298 9.03 -25.87 -14.50
CA VAL A 298 10.15 -24.95 -14.78
C VAL A 298 11.42 -25.67 -15.21
N SER A 299 11.37 -26.98 -15.46
CA SER A 299 12.54 -27.82 -15.78
C SER A 299 13.28 -27.32 -17.01
N ASN A 300 12.57 -26.86 -18.02
CA ASN A 300 13.10 -26.33 -19.28
C ASN A 300 13.35 -24.80 -19.25
N LEU A 301 13.06 -24.08 -18.16
CA LEU A 301 13.24 -22.65 -18.05
C LEU A 301 14.67 -22.28 -17.66
N LYS A 302 15.41 -21.73 -18.60
CA LYS A 302 16.76 -21.19 -18.36
C LYS A 302 16.68 -19.89 -17.58
N ASP A 303 17.66 -19.63 -16.72
CA ASP A 303 17.76 -18.37 -15.95
C ASP A 303 17.79 -17.12 -16.84
N ASP A 304 18.36 -17.22 -18.04
CA ASP A 304 18.33 -16.12 -19.01
C ASP A 304 16.90 -15.78 -19.45
N THR A 305 16.04 -16.77 -19.64
CA THR A 305 14.62 -16.57 -19.94
C THR A 305 13.91 -15.86 -18.78
N LEU A 306 14.13 -16.30 -17.54
CA LEU A 306 13.57 -15.64 -16.35
C LEU A 306 14.04 -14.18 -16.24
N ARG A 307 15.33 -13.90 -16.45
CA ARG A 307 15.86 -12.54 -16.48
C ARG A 307 15.22 -11.69 -17.59
N LYS A 308 14.96 -12.27 -18.75
CA LYS A 308 14.29 -11.56 -19.85
C LYS A 308 12.83 -11.25 -19.52
N MET A 309 12.09 -12.17 -18.88
CA MET A 309 10.72 -11.93 -18.41
C MET A 309 10.69 -10.77 -17.40
N LEU A 310 11.55 -10.80 -16.38
CA LEU A 310 11.65 -9.75 -15.36
C LEU A 310 11.99 -8.37 -15.95
N ARG A 311 12.82 -8.32 -16.99
CA ARG A 311 13.16 -7.06 -17.70
C ARG A 311 12.03 -6.49 -18.58
N LYS A 312 10.94 -7.23 -18.82
CA LYS A 312 9.78 -6.71 -19.55
C LYS A 312 8.96 -5.72 -18.73
N VAL A 313 9.16 -5.70 -17.40
CA VAL A 313 8.39 -4.86 -16.48
C VAL A 313 9.01 -3.47 -16.32
N SER A 314 8.19 -2.44 -16.26
CA SER A 314 8.57 -1.06 -15.97
C SER A 314 7.70 -0.49 -14.86
N ARG A 315 8.01 0.73 -14.37
CA ARG A 315 7.25 1.37 -13.28
C ARG A 315 5.73 1.42 -13.48
N ARG A 316 5.24 1.36 -14.73
CA ARG A 316 3.82 1.52 -15.07
C ARG A 316 3.25 0.32 -15.80
N THR A 317 4.02 -0.75 -15.94
CA THR A 317 3.60 -1.94 -16.67
C THR A 317 3.86 -3.20 -15.88
N GLN A 318 3.07 -4.22 -16.13
CA GLN A 318 3.29 -5.58 -15.70
C GLN A 318 3.58 -6.46 -16.91
N PHE A 319 4.25 -7.59 -16.71
CA PHE A 319 4.33 -8.66 -17.70
C PHE A 319 3.41 -9.79 -17.28
N VAL A 320 2.63 -10.28 -18.23
CA VAL A 320 1.59 -11.28 -17.99
C VAL A 320 1.78 -12.43 -18.98
N VAL A 321 1.72 -13.66 -18.50
CA VAL A 321 1.86 -14.84 -19.35
C VAL A 321 1.12 -16.05 -18.76
N GLU A 322 0.47 -16.82 -19.61
CA GLU A 322 -0.24 -18.05 -19.25
C GLU A 322 0.71 -19.16 -18.81
N LYS A 323 0.31 -19.98 -17.81
CA LYS A 323 1.01 -21.16 -17.35
C LYS A 323 1.42 -22.07 -18.50
N SER A 324 0.47 -22.40 -19.39
CA SER A 324 0.70 -23.27 -20.55
C SER A 324 1.83 -22.75 -21.47
N SER A 325 1.92 -21.44 -21.68
CA SER A 325 2.99 -20.85 -22.49
C SER A 325 4.35 -20.91 -21.81
N ILE A 326 4.37 -20.85 -20.46
CA ILE A 326 5.59 -21.04 -19.68
C ILE A 326 6.11 -22.46 -19.84
N GLU A 327 5.25 -23.45 -19.62
CA GLU A 327 5.56 -24.88 -19.71
C GLU A 327 6.03 -25.30 -21.12
N GLN A 328 5.47 -24.68 -22.16
CA GLN A 328 5.88 -24.88 -23.55
C GLN A 328 7.14 -24.11 -23.97
N GLY A 329 7.78 -23.36 -23.06
CA GLY A 329 8.98 -22.58 -23.36
C GLY A 329 8.72 -21.32 -24.22
N ARG A 330 7.44 -20.90 -24.37
CA ARG A 330 7.02 -19.78 -25.21
C ARG A 330 6.71 -18.51 -24.42
N ALA A 331 7.07 -18.45 -23.14
CA ALA A 331 6.73 -17.34 -22.23
C ALA A 331 7.12 -15.95 -22.76
N LEU A 332 8.22 -15.81 -23.50
CA LEU A 332 8.65 -14.53 -24.06
C LEU A 332 7.95 -14.16 -25.38
N VAL A 333 7.35 -15.13 -26.06
CA VAL A 333 6.64 -14.97 -27.33
C VAL A 333 5.17 -14.64 -27.07
N ASP A 334 4.53 -15.42 -26.18
CA ASP A 334 3.10 -15.32 -25.88
C ASP A 334 2.82 -14.33 -24.74
N GLY A 335 3.83 -13.97 -23.94
CA GLY A 335 3.67 -13.05 -22.83
C GLY A 335 3.50 -11.59 -23.28
N HIS A 336 2.66 -10.86 -22.57
CA HIS A 336 2.25 -9.51 -22.89
C HIS A 336 2.71 -8.50 -21.83
N VAL A 337 3.12 -7.31 -22.28
CA VAL A 337 3.34 -6.15 -21.41
C VAL A 337 2.07 -5.33 -21.36
N LEU A 338 1.44 -5.27 -20.21
CA LEU A 338 0.19 -4.55 -19.98
C LEU A 338 0.41 -3.36 -19.04
N PRO A 339 -0.36 -2.27 -19.19
CA PRO A 339 -0.34 -1.19 -18.19
C PRO A 339 -0.85 -1.70 -16.85
N LEU A 340 -0.25 -1.26 -15.73
CA LEU A 340 -0.74 -1.56 -14.37
C LEU A 340 -2.16 -1.02 -14.16
N ILE A 341 -2.41 0.19 -14.66
CA ILE A 341 -3.72 0.84 -14.59
C ILE A 341 -4.29 0.89 -16.01
N PRO A 342 -5.32 0.13 -16.30
CA PRO A 342 -5.97 0.16 -17.59
C PRO A 342 -6.51 1.57 -17.89
N LYS A 343 -6.33 2.05 -19.11
CA LYS A 343 -7.00 3.28 -19.55
C LYS A 343 -8.51 3.05 -19.48
N ARG A 344 -9.25 3.89 -18.76
CA ARG A 344 -10.71 3.85 -18.80
C ARG A 344 -11.16 3.97 -20.26
N GLN A 345 -11.78 2.93 -20.80
CA GLN A 345 -12.50 3.04 -22.06
C GLN A 345 -13.60 4.09 -21.85
N LYS A 346 -13.59 5.15 -22.65
CA LYS A 346 -14.75 6.05 -22.73
C LYS A 346 -15.91 5.20 -23.23
N VAL A 347 -16.86 4.91 -22.36
CA VAL A 347 -18.15 4.36 -22.79
C VAL A 347 -18.78 5.47 -23.63
N VAL A 348 -18.67 5.33 -24.94
CA VAL A 348 -19.43 6.14 -25.88
C VAL A 348 -20.86 5.61 -25.76
N SER A 349 -21.67 6.26 -24.93
CA SER A 349 -23.11 6.08 -24.94
C SER A 349 -23.57 6.49 -26.34
N LYS A 350 -23.82 5.52 -27.25
CA LYS A 350 -24.62 5.75 -28.42
C LYS A 350 -26.00 6.17 -27.90
N ALA A 351 -26.27 7.46 -27.94
CA ALA A 351 -27.63 7.98 -27.84
C ALA A 351 -28.39 7.34 -28.97
N VAL A 352 -29.27 6.39 -28.64
CA VAL A 352 -30.28 5.90 -29.57
C VAL A 352 -31.23 7.07 -29.79
N GLY A 353 -31.01 7.77 -30.88
CA GLY A 353 -31.94 8.81 -31.36
C GLY A 353 -33.21 8.13 -31.80
N ASN A 354 -34.24 8.16 -30.98
CA ASN A 354 -35.60 7.98 -31.43
C ASN A 354 -35.98 9.18 -32.32
N ARG A 355 -35.93 8.97 -33.64
CA ARG A 355 -36.70 9.80 -34.56
C ARG A 355 -38.07 9.13 -34.68
N GLN A 356 -39.06 9.78 -34.18
CA GLN A 356 -40.44 9.70 -34.71
C GLN A 356 -40.78 11.04 -35.34
#